data_61f53d501fc9feb4ac89d0fca7a5977c
#
_entry.id   61f53d501fc9feb4ac89d0fca7a5977c
#
_cell.length_a   1.000
_cell.length_b   1.000
_cell.length_c   1.000
_cell.angle_alpha   90.00
_cell.angle_beta   90.00
_cell.angle_gamma   90.00
#
_symmetry.space_group_name_H-M   'P 1'
#
loop_
_entity.id
_entity.type
_entity.pdbx_description
1 polymer ?
#
loop_
_entity_poly.entity_id
_entity_poly.type
_entity_poly.pdbx_seq_one_letter_code
_entity_poly.pdbx_strand_id
1 'polypeptide(L)'
;MKASDQKVKRSTFGVVFLTIFLDMVVFSVLFPLFPEMLDHYLAREDRIGGGLVTDFVDFILSFSIVGQDAGSFRFETVIFGGALGSLYAVLQFFFAPIWGRLSDKIGRRPVLLYTLGGTCLGYLLWIFAGDFWILVLSRILGGVASGNLSVATAAIADVTSRENRSRGMALVGIAFGLGFILGPALGGFSFYWQLSSVSDGIFSFTPFSSAALISLSLAVLNLLWVWVRFRETLAEDKRGSDGKPKPAIFQLGRIENDAVRKTCLAYLFYMISFSGMEFTLTFLAVERFSYSPREIVNMFLLIGLTLIFAQGFFVR
;
A
#
# COMPACT_ATOMS: atom_id res chain seq x y z
N MET A 1 -8.04 13.09 36.12
CA MET A 1 -6.93 13.04 35.12
C MET A 1 -6.71 11.63 34.58
N LYS A 2 -6.50 10.58 35.37
CA LYS A 2 -6.17 9.22 34.89
C LYS A 2 -7.21 8.53 33.96
N ALA A 3 -8.50 8.70 34.18
CA ALA A 3 -9.55 8.02 33.39
C ALA A 3 -9.74 8.61 31.99
N SER A 4 -9.58 9.92 31.82
CA SER A 4 -9.67 10.61 30.53
C SER A 4 -8.48 10.28 29.66
N ASP A 5 -7.27 10.20 30.20
CA ASP A 5 -6.05 9.83 29.48
C ASP A 5 -6.08 8.38 29.02
N GLN A 6 -6.64 7.49 29.81
CA GLN A 6 -6.78 6.08 29.46
C GLN A 6 -7.79 5.88 28.32
N LYS A 7 -8.87 6.68 28.31
CA LYS A 7 -9.87 6.67 27.23
C LYS A 7 -9.31 7.22 25.91
N VAL A 8 -8.51 8.29 25.97
CA VAL A 8 -7.82 8.86 24.81
C VAL A 8 -6.82 7.83 24.22
N LYS A 9 -5.98 7.22 25.06
CA LYS A 9 -5.05 6.17 24.62
C LYS A 9 -5.76 5.02 23.91
N ARG A 10 -6.82 4.46 24.52
CA ARG A 10 -7.57 3.35 23.95
C ARG A 10 -8.24 3.70 22.62
N SER A 11 -8.76 4.92 22.49
CA SER A 11 -9.33 5.43 21.25
C SER A 11 -8.26 5.57 20.16
N THR A 12 -7.08 6.11 20.49
CA THR A 12 -5.98 6.30 19.53
C THR A 12 -5.49 4.96 18.98
N PHE A 13 -5.28 3.94 19.83
CA PHE A 13 -4.87 2.62 19.37
C PHE A 13 -5.86 2.01 18.39
N GLY A 14 -7.16 2.07 18.67
CA GLY A 14 -8.20 1.54 17.80
C GLY A 14 -8.25 2.27 16.44
N VAL A 15 -8.13 3.60 16.47
CA VAL A 15 -8.12 4.40 15.23
C VAL A 15 -6.89 4.10 14.39
N VAL A 16 -5.71 4.10 15.00
CA VAL A 16 -4.46 3.83 14.27
C VAL A 16 -4.43 2.42 13.71
N PHE A 17 -4.86 1.42 14.49
CA PHE A 17 -4.98 0.05 14.02
C PHE A 17 -5.88 -0.04 12.77
N LEU A 18 -7.08 0.52 12.86
CA LEU A 18 -8.03 0.49 11.75
C LEU A 18 -7.50 1.26 10.52
N THR A 19 -6.86 2.40 10.76
CA THR A 19 -6.26 3.21 9.68
C THR A 19 -5.19 2.41 8.92
N ILE A 20 -4.24 1.81 9.63
CA ILE A 20 -3.17 1.01 8.99
C ILE A 20 -3.75 -0.24 8.33
N PHE A 21 -4.68 -0.91 9.00
CA PHE A 21 -5.35 -2.08 8.46
C PHE A 21 -6.08 -1.78 7.15
N LEU A 22 -6.93 -0.75 7.12
CA LEU A 22 -7.66 -0.36 5.91
C LEU A 22 -6.74 0.13 4.80
N ASP A 23 -5.69 0.88 5.15
CA ASP A 23 -4.68 1.36 4.19
C ASP A 23 -3.97 0.17 3.50
N MET A 24 -3.59 -0.85 4.27
CA MET A 24 -2.97 -2.06 3.74
C MET A 24 -3.93 -2.95 2.94
N VAL A 25 -5.18 -3.08 3.39
CA VAL A 25 -6.22 -3.77 2.61
C VAL A 25 -6.34 -3.15 1.22
N VAL A 26 -6.52 -1.84 1.19
CA VAL A 26 -6.76 -1.11 -0.06
C VAL A 26 -5.53 -1.11 -0.98
N PHE A 27 -4.33 -1.04 -0.42
CA PHE A 27 -3.07 -1.15 -1.17
C PHE A 27 -2.95 -2.52 -1.86
N SER A 28 -3.23 -3.59 -1.14
CA SER A 28 -3.03 -4.96 -1.63
C SER A 28 -4.16 -5.53 -2.50
N VAL A 29 -5.31 -4.83 -2.58
CA VAL A 29 -6.42 -5.17 -3.53
C VAL A 29 -5.92 -5.31 -4.97
N LEU A 30 -4.90 -4.55 -5.37
CA LEU A 30 -4.38 -4.52 -6.74
C LEU A 30 -3.63 -5.79 -7.14
N PHE A 31 -2.99 -6.49 -6.22
CA PHE A 31 -2.06 -7.57 -6.56
C PHE A 31 -2.65 -8.68 -7.43
N PRO A 32 -3.84 -9.23 -7.14
CA PRO A 32 -4.43 -10.25 -8.01
C PRO A 32 -4.93 -9.70 -9.36
N LEU A 33 -5.02 -8.37 -9.50
CA LEU A 33 -5.57 -7.73 -10.70
C LEU A 33 -4.51 -7.43 -11.77
N PHE A 34 -3.23 -7.36 -11.42
CA PHE A 34 -2.18 -6.95 -12.34
C PHE A 34 -2.13 -7.72 -13.67
N PRO A 35 -2.23 -9.06 -13.69
CA PRO A 35 -2.18 -9.80 -14.95
C PRO A 35 -3.30 -9.39 -15.91
N GLU A 36 -4.53 -9.34 -15.41
CA GLU A 36 -5.69 -8.99 -16.22
C GLU A 36 -5.75 -7.50 -16.59
N MET A 37 -5.18 -6.64 -15.74
CA MET A 37 -5.04 -5.21 -16.06
C MET A 37 -4.11 -5.00 -17.25
N LEU A 38 -2.99 -5.70 -17.32
CA LEU A 38 -2.09 -5.63 -18.48
C LEU A 38 -2.80 -6.03 -19.75
N ASP A 39 -3.47 -7.20 -19.75
CA ASP A 39 -4.20 -7.71 -20.91
C ASP A 39 -5.29 -6.74 -21.37
N HIS A 40 -6.02 -6.15 -20.42
CA HIS A 40 -7.07 -5.18 -20.73
C HIS A 40 -6.52 -3.92 -21.43
N TYR A 41 -5.46 -3.32 -20.87
CA TYR A 41 -4.89 -2.09 -21.43
C TYR A 41 -4.16 -2.33 -22.74
N LEU A 42 -3.44 -3.46 -22.92
CA LEU A 42 -2.85 -3.84 -24.18
C LEU A 42 -3.92 -4.04 -25.26
N ALA A 43 -4.96 -4.82 -24.99
CA ALA A 43 -6.05 -5.04 -25.92
C ALA A 43 -6.80 -3.75 -26.29
N ARG A 44 -6.80 -2.75 -25.42
CA ARG A 44 -7.34 -1.43 -25.71
C ARG A 44 -6.42 -0.62 -26.62
N GLU A 45 -5.13 -0.60 -26.32
CA GLU A 45 -4.13 0.12 -27.11
C GLU A 45 -3.99 -0.45 -28.53
N ASP A 46 -4.06 -1.76 -28.69
CA ASP A 46 -4.07 -2.42 -30.00
C ASP A 46 -5.22 -1.91 -30.90
N ARG A 47 -6.40 -1.63 -30.28
CA ARG A 47 -7.56 -1.11 -31.03
C ARG A 47 -7.38 0.34 -31.50
N ILE A 48 -6.55 1.12 -30.82
CA ILE A 48 -6.30 2.54 -31.14
C ILE A 48 -4.98 2.77 -31.88
N GLY A 49 -4.21 1.69 -32.15
CA GLY A 49 -2.97 1.77 -32.93
C GLY A 49 -1.71 2.08 -32.13
N GLY A 50 -1.69 1.75 -30.84
CA GLY A 50 -0.56 1.91 -29.96
C GLY A 50 -0.86 2.84 -28.76
N GLY A 51 0.00 2.82 -27.76
CA GLY A 51 -0.12 3.64 -26.58
C GLY A 51 1.00 3.41 -25.56
N LEU A 52 0.86 3.98 -24.36
CA LEU A 52 1.87 3.96 -23.33
C LEU A 52 2.22 2.57 -22.79
N VAL A 53 1.25 1.66 -22.70
CA VAL A 53 1.52 0.30 -22.22
C VAL A 53 2.35 -0.42 -23.24
N THR A 54 2.00 -0.29 -24.52
CA THR A 54 2.75 -0.88 -25.64
C THR A 54 4.18 -0.32 -25.66
N ASP A 55 4.35 1.01 -25.67
CA ASP A 55 5.66 1.66 -25.63
C ASP A 55 6.49 1.24 -24.42
N PHE A 56 5.84 1.12 -23.27
CA PHE A 56 6.49 0.71 -22.03
C PHE A 56 6.94 -0.76 -22.07
N VAL A 57 6.10 -1.65 -22.57
CA VAL A 57 6.43 -3.07 -22.74
C VAL A 57 7.57 -3.23 -23.73
N ASP A 58 7.50 -2.55 -24.88
CA ASP A 58 8.54 -2.57 -25.92
C ASP A 58 9.87 -2.02 -25.40
N PHE A 59 9.83 -0.91 -24.65
CA PHE A 59 11.01 -0.36 -23.99
C PHE A 59 11.68 -1.37 -23.06
N ILE A 60 10.92 -2.09 -22.26
CA ILE A 60 11.44 -3.10 -21.35
C ILE A 60 11.97 -4.32 -22.08
N LEU A 61 11.26 -4.81 -23.08
CA LEU A 61 11.71 -5.93 -23.88
C LEU A 61 13.01 -5.60 -24.62
N SER A 62 13.25 -4.33 -24.96
CA SER A 62 14.53 -3.90 -25.56
C SER A 62 15.75 -4.09 -24.64
N PHE A 63 15.55 -4.10 -23.30
CA PHE A 63 16.60 -4.37 -22.32
C PHE A 63 16.68 -5.83 -21.89
N SER A 64 15.70 -6.66 -22.24
CA SER A 64 15.71 -8.06 -21.84
C SER A 64 16.71 -8.85 -22.68
N ILE A 65 17.81 -9.27 -22.05
CA ILE A 65 18.80 -10.20 -22.61
C ILE A 65 18.23 -11.64 -22.68
N VAL A 66 17.03 -11.83 -22.16
CA VAL A 66 16.35 -13.13 -22.15
C VAL A 66 15.88 -13.41 -23.58
N GLY A 67 16.61 -14.30 -24.27
CA GLY A 67 16.30 -14.70 -25.65
C GLY A 67 14.85 -15.20 -25.75
N GLN A 68 14.32 -15.10 -26.97
CA GLN A 68 12.96 -15.50 -27.38
C GLN A 68 12.58 -16.98 -27.07
N ASP A 69 13.49 -17.73 -26.46
CA ASP A 69 13.33 -19.16 -26.11
C ASP A 69 12.84 -19.41 -24.66
N ALA A 70 12.60 -18.37 -23.87
CA ALA A 70 11.98 -18.54 -22.55
C ALA A 70 10.49 -18.83 -22.73
N GLY A 71 10.18 -20.07 -23.06
CA GLY A 71 8.83 -20.55 -23.32
C GLY A 71 7.83 -20.15 -22.24
N SER A 72 6.69 -19.67 -22.65
CA SER A 72 5.44 -19.48 -21.91
C SER A 72 5.44 -18.54 -20.68
N PHE A 73 6.55 -17.94 -20.27
CA PHE A 73 6.55 -17.00 -19.14
C PHE A 73 6.25 -15.59 -19.63
N ARG A 74 5.12 -15.03 -19.18
CA ARG A 74 4.70 -13.66 -19.55
C ARG A 74 5.49 -12.64 -18.71
N PHE A 75 6.75 -12.42 -19.10
CA PHE A 75 7.67 -11.49 -18.45
C PHE A 75 7.11 -10.06 -18.40
N GLU A 76 6.37 -9.66 -19.44
CA GLU A 76 5.71 -8.36 -19.55
C GLU A 76 4.74 -8.12 -18.39
N THR A 77 3.97 -9.13 -17.98
CA THR A 77 3.00 -9.04 -16.90
C THR A 77 3.67 -8.74 -15.55
N VAL A 78 4.79 -9.43 -15.28
CA VAL A 78 5.54 -9.23 -14.04
C VAL A 78 6.11 -7.82 -13.96
N ILE A 79 6.65 -7.33 -15.08
CA ILE A 79 7.25 -5.99 -15.13
C ILE A 79 6.18 -4.90 -15.06
N PHE A 80 5.07 -5.08 -15.75
CA PHE A 80 3.94 -4.15 -15.67
C PHE A 80 3.46 -3.96 -14.22
N GLY A 81 3.14 -5.05 -13.55
CA GLY A 81 2.75 -5.00 -12.13
C GLY A 81 3.86 -4.45 -11.24
N GLY A 82 5.12 -4.84 -11.51
CA GLY A 82 6.31 -4.34 -10.82
C GLY A 82 6.48 -2.85 -10.97
N ALA A 83 6.30 -2.31 -12.16
CA ALA A 83 6.42 -0.88 -12.42
C ALA A 83 5.32 -0.08 -11.71
N LEU A 84 4.06 -0.52 -11.80
CA LEU A 84 2.95 0.14 -11.11
C LEU A 84 3.09 0.10 -9.58
N GLY A 85 3.48 -1.05 -9.02
CA GLY A 85 3.74 -1.21 -7.60
C GLY A 85 4.95 -0.39 -7.14
N SER A 86 6.05 -0.41 -7.92
CA SER A 86 7.26 0.36 -7.64
C SER A 86 7.02 1.86 -7.72
N LEU A 87 6.25 2.34 -8.69
CA LEU A 87 5.91 3.75 -8.82
C LEU A 87 5.25 4.28 -7.52
N TYR A 88 4.26 3.55 -7.03
CA TYR A 88 3.62 3.91 -5.76
C TYR A 88 4.61 3.87 -4.60
N ALA A 89 5.37 2.78 -4.45
CA ALA A 89 6.30 2.57 -3.35
C ALA A 89 7.45 3.59 -3.33
N VAL A 90 7.99 3.95 -4.49
CA VAL A 90 9.04 4.98 -4.64
C VAL A 90 8.50 6.35 -4.22
N LEU A 91 7.31 6.72 -4.67
CA LEU A 91 6.69 7.97 -4.25
C LEU A 91 6.42 7.98 -2.75
N GLN A 92 5.86 6.90 -2.20
CA GLN A 92 5.66 6.74 -0.76
C GLN A 92 6.97 6.91 0.01
N PHE A 93 8.04 6.30 -0.44
CA PHE A 93 9.36 6.39 0.18
C PHE A 93 9.88 7.84 0.28
N PHE A 94 9.69 8.65 -0.76
CA PHE A 94 10.09 10.06 -0.74
C PHE A 94 9.14 10.95 0.05
N PHE A 95 7.84 10.70 -0.04
CA PHE A 95 6.82 11.58 0.56
C PHE A 95 6.49 11.23 2.02
N ALA A 96 6.61 9.97 2.45
CA ALA A 96 6.31 9.59 3.83
C ALA A 96 7.14 10.37 4.88
N PRO A 97 8.46 10.62 4.70
CA PRO A 97 9.21 11.48 5.62
C PRO A 97 8.79 12.95 5.58
N ILE A 98 8.27 13.44 4.45
CA ILE A 98 7.74 14.80 4.31
C ILE A 98 6.47 14.94 5.14
N TRP A 99 5.54 14.01 4.98
CA TRP A 99 4.31 13.94 5.76
C TRP A 99 4.57 13.74 7.24
N GLY A 100 5.53 12.87 7.59
CA GLY A 100 5.96 12.69 8.98
C GLY A 100 6.42 14.00 9.62
N ARG A 101 7.32 14.74 8.98
CA ARG A 101 7.79 16.05 9.46
C ARG A 101 6.68 17.10 9.51
N LEU A 102 5.81 17.11 8.50
CA LEU A 102 4.67 18.02 8.51
C LEU A 102 3.77 17.74 9.71
N SER A 103 3.57 16.46 10.05
CA SER A 103 2.78 16.05 11.19
C SER A 103 3.42 16.43 12.55
N ASP A 104 4.76 16.56 12.61
CA ASP A 104 5.46 17.09 13.78
C ASP A 104 5.25 18.61 13.95
N LYS A 105 4.99 19.33 12.85
CA LYS A 105 4.79 20.78 12.87
C LYS A 105 3.34 21.18 13.13
N ILE A 106 2.39 20.62 12.39
CA ILE A 106 0.98 21.06 12.43
C ILE A 106 0.07 20.12 13.21
N GLY A 107 0.60 18.97 13.66
CA GLY A 107 -0.16 17.95 14.40
C GLY A 107 -0.41 16.69 13.56
N ARG A 108 -0.66 15.58 14.25
CA ARG A 108 -0.90 14.27 13.62
C ARG A 108 -2.24 14.23 12.88
N ARG A 109 -3.29 14.77 13.53
CA ARG A 109 -4.66 14.69 13.00
C ARG A 109 -4.84 15.40 11.67
N PRO A 110 -4.46 16.67 11.48
CA PRO A 110 -4.65 17.34 10.20
C PRO A 110 -3.89 16.66 9.06
N VAL A 111 -2.66 16.20 9.31
CA VAL A 111 -1.86 15.54 8.27
C VAL A 111 -2.47 14.19 7.88
N LEU A 112 -2.95 13.40 8.84
CA LEU A 112 -3.66 12.15 8.56
C LEU A 112 -4.91 12.39 7.69
N LEU A 113 -5.66 13.45 7.93
CA LEU A 113 -6.83 13.81 7.13
C LEU A 113 -6.43 14.22 5.70
N TYR A 114 -5.33 14.98 5.53
CA TYR A 114 -4.84 15.36 4.20
C TYR A 114 -4.36 14.15 3.40
N THR A 115 -3.58 13.26 4.04
CA THR A 115 -3.07 12.07 3.37
C THR A 115 -4.18 11.10 2.99
N LEU A 116 -5.13 10.84 3.88
CA LEU A 116 -6.32 10.02 3.58
C LEU A 116 -7.21 10.65 2.50
N GLY A 117 -7.40 11.97 2.54
CA GLY A 117 -8.11 12.69 1.48
C GLY A 117 -7.46 12.54 0.11
N GLY A 118 -6.13 12.67 0.04
CA GLY A 118 -5.37 12.43 -1.18
C GLY A 118 -5.46 10.98 -1.67
N THR A 119 -5.45 10.01 -0.76
CA THR A 119 -5.66 8.59 -1.08
C THR A 119 -7.06 8.36 -1.67
N CYS A 120 -8.11 8.97 -1.08
CA CYS A 120 -9.47 8.90 -1.63
C CYS A 120 -9.53 9.47 -3.06
N LEU A 121 -8.87 10.59 -3.33
CA LEU A 121 -8.80 11.17 -4.68
C LEU A 121 -8.08 10.23 -5.66
N GLY A 122 -7.01 9.57 -5.23
CA GLY A 122 -6.34 8.55 -6.04
C GLY A 122 -7.28 7.42 -6.45
N TYR A 123 -8.06 6.87 -5.51
CA TYR A 123 -9.02 5.80 -5.82
C TYR A 123 -10.21 6.29 -6.64
N LEU A 124 -10.64 7.53 -6.44
CA LEU A 124 -11.66 8.14 -7.29
C LEU A 124 -11.20 8.21 -8.75
N LEU A 125 -9.95 8.60 -8.99
CA LEU A 125 -9.37 8.58 -10.34
C LEU A 125 -9.28 7.16 -10.90
N TRP A 126 -8.93 6.18 -10.06
CA TRP A 126 -8.85 4.78 -10.51
C TRP A 126 -10.21 4.22 -10.96
N ILE A 127 -11.33 4.63 -10.34
CA ILE A 127 -12.67 4.20 -10.78
C ILE A 127 -12.88 4.54 -12.26
N PHE A 128 -12.40 5.69 -12.70
CA PHE A 128 -12.57 6.20 -14.06
C PHE A 128 -11.33 5.98 -14.95
N ALA A 129 -10.46 5.05 -14.60
CA ALA A 129 -9.23 4.78 -15.33
C ALA A 129 -9.48 3.96 -16.61
N GLY A 130 -10.31 4.50 -17.50
CA GLY A 130 -10.53 3.94 -18.83
C GLY A 130 -9.25 3.88 -19.63
N ASP A 131 -8.39 4.87 -19.53
CA ASP A 131 -7.06 4.91 -20.12
C ASP A 131 -5.96 4.61 -19.09
N PHE A 132 -4.88 3.98 -19.55
CA PHE A 132 -3.74 3.64 -18.69
C PHE A 132 -3.11 4.85 -17.99
N TRP A 133 -3.08 6.00 -18.67
CA TRP A 133 -2.59 7.25 -18.08
C TRP A 133 -3.34 7.65 -16.81
N ILE A 134 -4.64 7.47 -16.79
CA ILE A 134 -5.46 7.79 -15.61
C ILE A 134 -5.12 6.84 -14.46
N LEU A 135 -4.87 5.57 -14.78
CA LEU A 135 -4.38 4.61 -13.78
C LEU A 135 -3.02 5.05 -13.21
N VAL A 136 -2.06 5.40 -14.05
CA VAL A 136 -0.75 5.88 -13.61
C VAL A 136 -0.90 7.13 -12.74
N LEU A 137 -1.71 8.10 -13.16
CA LEU A 137 -1.98 9.31 -12.39
C LEU A 137 -2.60 8.99 -11.02
N SER A 138 -3.52 8.03 -10.96
CA SER A 138 -4.10 7.57 -9.70
C SER A 138 -3.03 6.98 -8.76
N ARG A 139 -2.05 6.23 -9.30
CA ARG A 139 -0.92 5.67 -8.52
C ARG A 139 0.03 6.76 -8.04
N ILE A 140 0.31 7.73 -8.89
CA ILE A 140 1.13 8.90 -8.52
C ILE A 140 0.48 9.66 -7.36
N LEU A 141 -0.80 9.99 -7.50
CA LEU A 141 -1.53 10.73 -6.46
C LEU A 141 -1.59 9.94 -5.14
N GLY A 142 -1.90 8.64 -5.22
CA GLY A 142 -1.91 7.75 -4.06
C GLY A 142 -0.53 7.65 -3.40
N GLY A 143 0.54 7.47 -4.18
CA GLY A 143 1.92 7.39 -3.69
C GLY A 143 2.39 8.68 -3.02
N VAL A 144 2.09 9.84 -3.60
CA VAL A 144 2.37 11.15 -3.01
C VAL A 144 1.61 11.36 -1.70
N ALA A 145 0.35 10.93 -1.65
CA ALA A 145 -0.49 11.07 -0.46
C ALA A 145 -0.21 10.02 0.63
N SER A 146 0.57 8.97 0.36
CA SER A 146 0.77 7.83 1.25
C SER A 146 1.68 8.11 2.45
N GLY A 147 1.29 9.06 3.30
CA GLY A 147 1.93 9.36 4.58
C GLY A 147 1.31 8.66 5.79
N ASN A 148 0.20 7.95 5.59
CA ASN A 148 -0.66 7.41 6.64
C ASN A 148 0.09 6.53 7.64
N LEU A 149 0.90 5.59 7.17
CA LEU A 149 1.68 4.68 8.02
C LEU A 149 2.69 5.43 8.89
N SER A 150 3.40 6.42 8.33
CA SER A 150 4.39 7.22 9.04
C SER A 150 3.73 8.04 10.15
N VAL A 151 2.64 8.73 9.85
CA VAL A 151 1.92 9.58 10.82
C VAL A 151 1.21 8.72 11.89
N ALA A 152 0.61 7.60 11.49
CA ALA A 152 -0.07 6.69 12.42
C ALA A 152 0.90 6.02 13.41
N THR A 153 2.07 5.59 12.96
CA THR A 153 3.12 5.03 13.84
C THR A 153 3.68 6.09 14.80
N ALA A 154 3.84 7.34 14.33
CA ALA A 154 4.22 8.45 15.20
C ALA A 154 3.15 8.72 16.27
N ALA A 155 1.87 8.70 15.92
CA ALA A 155 0.78 8.87 16.88
C ALA A 155 0.75 7.78 17.95
N ILE A 156 1.08 6.52 17.62
CA ILE A 156 1.27 5.46 18.62
C ILE A 156 2.44 5.79 19.55
N ALA A 157 3.56 6.26 19.00
CA ALA A 157 4.72 6.61 19.80
C ALA A 157 4.43 7.76 20.78
N ASP A 158 3.58 8.72 20.40
CA ASP A 158 3.18 9.86 21.23
C ASP A 158 2.36 9.43 22.45
N VAL A 159 1.52 8.38 22.34
CA VAL A 159 0.62 7.92 23.42
C VAL A 159 1.16 6.74 24.21
N THR A 160 2.31 6.18 23.83
CA THR A 160 2.92 5.02 24.50
C THR A 160 4.13 5.42 25.37
N SER A 161 4.25 4.81 26.56
CA SER A 161 5.50 4.86 27.33
C SER A 161 6.58 3.99 26.67
N ARG A 162 7.84 4.19 27.05
CA ARG A 162 8.97 3.41 26.52
C ARG A 162 8.77 1.90 26.70
N GLU A 163 8.23 1.48 27.86
CA GLU A 163 7.99 0.07 28.20
C GLU A 163 6.89 -0.55 27.34
N ASN A 164 5.87 0.23 26.97
CA ASN A 164 4.72 -0.25 26.19
C ASN A 164 4.81 0.01 24.70
N ARG A 165 5.88 0.66 24.23
CA ARG A 165 6.08 0.98 22.80
C ARG A 165 6.13 -0.27 21.94
N SER A 166 6.78 -1.33 22.40
CA SER A 166 6.84 -2.63 21.70
C SER A 166 5.44 -3.20 21.44
N ARG A 167 4.54 -3.15 22.45
CA ARG A 167 3.16 -3.61 22.28
C ARG A 167 2.37 -2.72 21.31
N GLY A 168 2.59 -1.42 21.31
CA GLY A 168 1.99 -0.50 20.34
C GLY A 168 2.43 -0.79 18.92
N MET A 169 3.71 -1.04 18.71
CA MET A 169 4.25 -1.40 17.39
C MET A 169 3.82 -2.80 16.92
N ALA A 170 3.60 -3.74 17.84
CA ALA A 170 3.04 -5.04 17.50
C ALA A 170 1.64 -4.94 16.88
N LEU A 171 0.79 -4.01 17.37
CA LEU A 171 -0.52 -3.74 16.76
C LEU A 171 -0.40 -3.23 15.32
N VAL A 172 0.62 -2.41 15.03
CA VAL A 172 0.91 -1.95 13.66
C VAL A 172 1.23 -3.15 12.76
N GLY A 173 2.09 -4.05 13.24
CA GLY A 173 2.44 -5.28 12.49
C GLY A 173 1.25 -6.19 12.25
N ILE A 174 0.36 -6.36 13.23
CA ILE A 174 -0.87 -7.15 13.08
C ILE A 174 -1.80 -6.49 12.06
N ALA A 175 -2.02 -5.18 12.15
CA ALA A 175 -2.86 -4.44 11.20
C ALA A 175 -2.34 -4.56 9.77
N PHE A 176 -1.03 -4.42 9.61
CA PHE A 176 -0.33 -4.59 8.34
C PHE A 176 -0.55 -6.00 7.77
N GLY A 177 -0.25 -7.04 8.55
CA GLY A 177 -0.40 -8.44 8.11
C GLY A 177 -1.85 -8.79 7.75
N LEU A 178 -2.82 -8.42 8.59
CA LEU A 178 -4.24 -8.67 8.30
C LEU A 178 -4.72 -7.94 7.06
N GLY A 179 -4.25 -6.69 6.85
CA GLY A 179 -4.59 -5.90 5.68
C GLY A 179 -4.09 -6.54 4.39
N PHE A 180 -2.85 -7.01 4.38
CA PHE A 180 -2.24 -7.70 3.25
C PHE A 180 -2.93 -9.02 2.87
N ILE A 181 -3.60 -9.66 3.83
CA ILE A 181 -4.35 -10.89 3.59
C ILE A 181 -5.71 -10.60 2.96
N LEU A 182 -6.43 -9.63 3.55
CA LEU A 182 -7.80 -9.35 3.13
C LEU A 182 -7.87 -8.56 1.83
N GLY A 183 -6.83 -7.77 1.51
CA GLY A 183 -6.80 -6.98 0.28
C GLY A 183 -6.89 -7.83 -0.99
N PRO A 184 -5.99 -8.81 -1.22
CA PRO A 184 -6.09 -9.68 -2.38
C PRO A 184 -7.39 -10.48 -2.44
N ALA A 185 -7.96 -10.88 -1.29
CA ALA A 185 -9.26 -11.53 -1.24
C ALA A 185 -10.38 -10.60 -1.76
N LEU A 186 -10.38 -9.34 -1.37
CA LEU A 186 -11.33 -8.34 -1.87
C LEU A 186 -11.08 -8.00 -3.34
N GLY A 187 -9.81 -7.94 -3.77
CA GLY A 187 -9.43 -7.77 -5.17
C GLY A 187 -9.99 -8.89 -6.05
N GLY A 188 -9.76 -10.13 -5.66
CA GLY A 188 -10.34 -11.29 -6.35
C GLY A 188 -11.87 -11.33 -6.29
N PHE A 189 -12.47 -10.91 -5.17
CA PHE A 189 -13.93 -10.81 -5.06
C PHE A 189 -14.52 -9.78 -6.03
N SER A 190 -13.80 -8.72 -6.35
CA SER A 190 -14.26 -7.67 -7.28
C SER A 190 -14.56 -8.19 -8.70
N PHE A 191 -13.97 -9.32 -9.11
CA PHE A 191 -14.27 -9.97 -10.40
C PHE A 191 -15.69 -10.51 -10.50
N TYR A 192 -16.34 -10.81 -9.37
CA TYR A 192 -17.73 -11.26 -9.38
C TYR A 192 -18.72 -10.12 -9.57
N TRP A 193 -18.27 -8.88 -9.44
CA TRP A 193 -19.11 -7.69 -9.51
C TRP A 193 -18.49 -6.66 -10.45
N GLN A 194 -18.40 -7.00 -11.71
CA GLN A 194 -17.85 -6.11 -12.73
C GLN A 194 -18.85 -5.02 -13.10
N LEU A 195 -18.39 -3.78 -13.06
CA LEU A 195 -19.11 -2.66 -13.63
C LEU A 195 -18.94 -2.72 -15.16
N SER A 196 -20.05 -2.81 -15.88
CA SER A 196 -20.00 -2.81 -17.35
C SER A 196 -19.44 -1.46 -17.85
N SER A 197 -18.51 -1.52 -18.78
CA SER A 197 -18.01 -0.31 -19.45
C SER A 197 -19.13 0.32 -20.26
N VAL A 198 -19.48 1.56 -19.95
CA VAL A 198 -20.54 2.30 -20.63
C VAL A 198 -20.01 3.02 -21.88
N SER A 199 -18.70 3.26 -21.97
CA SER A 199 -18.10 3.95 -23.10
C SER A 199 -16.59 3.65 -23.22
N ASP A 200 -16.05 3.78 -24.45
CA ASP A 200 -14.60 3.69 -24.74
C ASP A 200 -13.86 5.03 -24.50
N GLY A 201 -14.39 5.88 -23.62
CA GLY A 201 -13.80 7.19 -23.29
C GLY A 201 -12.53 7.08 -22.43
N ILE A 202 -11.73 8.14 -22.41
CA ILE A 202 -10.56 8.29 -21.52
C ILE A 202 -10.97 8.09 -20.05
N PHE A 203 -12.09 8.70 -19.66
CA PHE A 203 -12.73 8.51 -18.37
C PHE A 203 -13.91 7.55 -18.53
N SER A 204 -13.66 6.28 -18.38
CA SER A 204 -14.68 5.22 -18.50
C SER A 204 -14.51 4.18 -17.39
N PHE A 205 -15.58 3.46 -17.11
CA PHE A 205 -15.52 2.31 -16.23
C PHE A 205 -14.78 1.17 -16.92
N THR A 206 -13.93 0.50 -16.15
CA THR A 206 -13.18 -0.70 -16.55
C THR A 206 -13.68 -1.88 -15.72
N PRO A 207 -13.34 -3.12 -16.08
CA PRO A 207 -13.62 -4.28 -15.22
C PRO A 207 -13.06 -4.15 -13.80
N PHE A 208 -12.05 -3.29 -13.61
CA PHE A 208 -11.37 -3.03 -12.33
C PHE A 208 -11.99 -1.88 -11.52
N SER A 209 -12.96 -1.17 -12.07
CA SER A 209 -13.65 -0.07 -11.40
C SER A 209 -14.40 -0.53 -10.14
N SER A 210 -14.84 -1.78 -10.09
CA SER A 210 -15.43 -2.40 -8.89
C SER A 210 -14.43 -2.51 -7.75
N ALA A 211 -13.20 -2.94 -8.04
CA ALA A 211 -12.11 -3.00 -7.06
C ALA A 211 -11.74 -1.58 -6.57
N ALA A 212 -11.69 -0.62 -7.49
CA ALA A 212 -11.44 0.79 -7.16
C ALA A 212 -12.57 1.38 -6.29
N LEU A 213 -13.83 1.03 -6.55
CA LEU A 213 -14.99 1.46 -5.75
C LEU A 213 -14.95 0.88 -4.33
N ILE A 214 -14.63 -0.41 -4.19
CA ILE A 214 -14.40 -1.04 -2.88
C ILE A 214 -13.29 -0.29 -2.13
N SER A 215 -12.16 -0.03 -2.81
CA SER A 215 -11.02 0.69 -2.26
C SER A 215 -11.38 2.10 -1.81
N LEU A 216 -12.11 2.85 -2.65
CA LEU A 216 -12.59 4.18 -2.31
C LEU A 216 -13.54 4.15 -1.11
N SER A 217 -14.47 3.19 -1.07
CA SER A 217 -15.42 3.06 0.03
C SER A 217 -14.71 2.84 1.35
N LEU A 218 -13.72 1.95 1.39
CA LEU A 218 -12.90 1.68 2.58
C LEU A 218 -12.05 2.89 2.97
N ALA A 219 -11.46 3.60 1.99
CA ALA A 219 -10.67 4.80 2.24
C ALA A 219 -11.54 5.95 2.80
N VAL A 220 -12.75 6.14 2.27
CA VAL A 220 -13.72 7.14 2.78
C VAL A 220 -14.18 6.77 4.19
N LEU A 221 -14.48 5.50 4.46
CA LEU A 221 -14.80 5.03 5.81
C LEU A 221 -13.66 5.29 6.78
N ASN A 222 -12.42 5.06 6.36
CA ASN A 222 -11.23 5.37 7.16
C ASN A 222 -11.10 6.87 7.42
N LEU A 223 -11.24 7.70 6.39
CA LEU A 223 -11.21 9.15 6.50
C LEU A 223 -12.26 9.68 7.48
N LEU A 224 -13.51 9.22 7.36
CA LEU A 224 -14.60 9.58 8.26
C LEU A 224 -14.34 9.10 9.69
N TRP A 225 -13.79 7.88 9.84
CA TRP A 225 -13.44 7.35 11.14
C TRP A 225 -12.38 8.17 11.85
N VAL A 226 -11.31 8.55 11.12
CA VAL A 226 -10.25 9.42 11.64
C VAL A 226 -10.83 10.81 11.96
N TRP A 227 -11.64 11.37 11.09
CA TRP A 227 -12.25 12.68 11.30
C TRP A 227 -13.09 12.75 12.57
N VAL A 228 -13.90 11.71 12.85
CA VAL A 228 -14.82 11.68 13.99
C VAL A 228 -14.11 11.23 15.28
N ARG A 229 -13.23 10.25 15.21
CA ARG A 229 -12.70 9.54 16.39
C ARG A 229 -11.26 9.88 16.75
N PHE A 230 -10.45 10.31 15.79
CA PHE A 230 -9.06 10.59 16.08
C PHE A 230 -8.91 11.97 16.74
N ARG A 231 -8.34 11.97 17.93
CA ARG A 231 -7.94 13.18 18.61
C ARG A 231 -6.47 13.46 18.40
N GLU A 232 -6.10 14.74 18.40
CA GLU A 232 -4.69 15.13 18.31
C GLU A 232 -3.88 14.47 19.44
N THR A 233 -2.75 13.87 19.07
CA THR A 233 -1.87 13.17 20.01
C THR A 233 -0.61 13.97 20.32
N LEU A 234 -0.23 14.88 19.42
CA LEU A 234 0.94 15.72 19.62
C LEU A 234 0.57 16.97 20.44
N ALA A 235 1.17 17.08 21.60
CA ALA A 235 0.98 18.23 22.48
C ALA A 235 1.50 19.52 21.82
N GLU A 236 0.81 20.65 22.05
CA GLU A 236 1.11 21.92 21.38
C GLU A 236 2.53 22.44 21.64
N ASP A 237 3.03 22.23 22.85
CA ASP A 237 4.39 22.57 23.27
C ASP A 237 5.48 21.78 22.54
N LYS A 238 5.14 20.66 21.92
CA LYS A 238 6.05 19.81 21.16
C LYS A 238 5.98 20.05 19.66
N ARG A 239 5.06 20.88 19.19
CA ARG A 239 4.94 21.24 17.78
C ARG A 239 6.05 22.21 17.39
N GLY A 240 6.62 22.01 16.23
CA GLY A 240 7.62 22.96 15.69
C GLY A 240 9.00 22.90 16.35
N SER A 241 9.30 21.88 17.17
CA SER A 241 10.66 21.69 17.63
C SER A 241 11.54 21.36 16.41
N ASP A 242 12.32 22.37 15.96
CA ASP A 242 13.20 22.29 14.80
C ASP A 242 14.38 21.34 15.05
N GLY A 243 14.10 20.05 15.02
CA GLY A 243 15.13 19.07 14.74
C GLY A 243 15.53 19.28 13.28
N LYS A 244 16.79 19.73 13.02
CA LYS A 244 17.32 19.89 11.67
C LYS A 244 16.98 18.65 10.83
N PRO A 245 16.38 18.81 9.65
CA PRO A 245 15.97 17.70 8.83
C PRO A 245 17.21 16.92 8.36
N LYS A 246 17.41 15.75 8.95
CA LYS A 246 18.42 14.83 8.42
C LYS A 246 17.69 13.79 7.60
N PRO A 247 17.94 13.65 6.29
CA PRO A 247 17.30 12.60 5.49
C PRO A 247 17.70 11.24 6.07
N ALA A 248 16.69 10.50 6.52
CA ALA A 248 16.87 9.22 7.26
C ALA A 248 17.69 8.19 6.44
N ILE A 249 17.57 8.21 5.12
CA ILE A 249 18.19 7.28 4.19
C ILE A 249 19.72 7.32 4.25
N PHE A 250 20.31 8.51 4.43
CA PHE A 250 21.78 8.68 4.48
C PHE A 250 22.35 8.54 5.90
N GLN A 251 21.52 8.20 6.89
CA GLN A 251 21.96 8.09 8.28
C GLN A 251 22.38 6.69 8.70
N LEU A 252 22.08 5.65 7.91
CA LEU A 252 22.47 4.27 8.25
C LEU A 252 23.99 4.16 8.51
N GLY A 253 24.81 4.85 7.72
CA GLY A 253 26.26 4.91 7.90
C GLY A 253 26.72 5.77 9.09
N ARG A 254 25.82 6.56 9.71
CA ARG A 254 26.12 7.44 10.85
C ARG A 254 25.65 6.89 12.18
N ILE A 255 25.05 5.68 12.19
CA ILE A 255 24.63 5.00 13.42
C ILE A 255 25.91 4.53 14.12
N GLU A 256 26.26 5.15 15.24
CA GLU A 256 27.46 4.82 16.02
C GLU A 256 27.35 3.43 16.66
N ASN A 257 26.15 3.00 17.05
CA ASN A 257 25.95 1.67 17.61
C ASN A 257 25.90 0.61 16.51
N ASP A 258 26.94 -0.20 16.44
CA ASP A 258 27.13 -1.25 15.43
C ASP A 258 26.02 -2.32 15.47
N ALA A 259 25.52 -2.68 16.64
CA ALA A 259 24.41 -3.62 16.78
C ALA A 259 23.12 -3.07 16.16
N VAL A 260 22.80 -1.80 16.40
CA VAL A 260 21.64 -1.13 15.82
C VAL A 260 21.78 -1.05 14.30
N ARG A 261 22.97 -0.69 13.81
CA ARG A 261 23.24 -0.61 12.36
C ARG A 261 23.06 -1.96 11.67
N LYS A 262 23.62 -3.05 12.24
CA LYS A 262 23.48 -4.41 11.72
C LYS A 262 22.01 -4.87 11.73
N THR A 263 21.26 -4.56 12.80
CA THR A 263 19.84 -4.90 12.88
C THR A 263 19.02 -4.16 11.81
N CYS A 264 19.29 -2.86 11.59
CA CYS A 264 18.63 -2.09 10.54
C CYS A 264 18.93 -2.64 9.15
N LEU A 265 20.19 -3.03 8.88
CA LEU A 265 20.57 -3.66 7.62
C LEU A 265 19.91 -5.02 7.43
N ALA A 266 19.93 -5.87 8.44
CA ALA A 266 19.26 -7.18 8.40
C ALA A 266 17.76 -7.03 8.14
N TYR A 267 17.11 -6.05 8.78
CA TYR A 267 15.70 -5.74 8.55
C TYR A 267 15.45 -5.23 7.12
N LEU A 268 16.33 -4.38 6.59
CA LEU A 268 16.25 -3.91 5.20
C LEU A 268 16.30 -5.07 4.21
N PHE A 269 17.29 -5.96 4.34
CA PHE A 269 17.42 -7.14 3.46
C PHE A 269 16.23 -8.10 3.62
N TYR A 270 15.75 -8.29 4.85
CA TYR A 270 14.54 -9.08 5.10
C TYR A 270 13.32 -8.49 4.37
N MET A 271 13.11 -7.19 4.48
CA MET A 271 11.97 -6.51 3.83
C MET A 271 12.07 -6.56 2.30
N ILE A 272 13.27 -6.39 1.73
CA ILE A 272 13.48 -6.51 0.27
C ILE A 272 13.14 -7.93 -0.18
N SER A 273 13.64 -8.96 0.52
CA SER A 273 13.38 -10.36 0.18
C SER A 273 11.90 -10.73 0.33
N PHE A 274 11.28 -10.29 1.42
CA PHE A 274 9.86 -10.52 1.68
C PHE A 274 8.97 -9.86 0.61
N SER A 275 9.23 -8.59 0.31
CA SER A 275 8.47 -7.85 -0.71
C SER A 275 8.67 -8.46 -2.10
N GLY A 276 9.89 -8.89 -2.44
CA GLY A 276 10.17 -9.58 -3.70
C GLY A 276 9.40 -10.89 -3.82
N MET A 277 9.41 -11.71 -2.78
CA MET A 277 8.66 -12.97 -2.72
C MET A 277 7.14 -12.70 -2.86
N GLU A 278 6.62 -11.80 -2.06
CA GLU A 278 5.18 -11.49 -2.02
C GLU A 278 4.68 -10.99 -3.37
N PHE A 279 5.43 -10.08 -3.98
CA PHE A 279 5.10 -9.53 -5.28
C PHE A 279 5.12 -10.60 -6.37
N THR A 280 6.15 -11.46 -6.40
CA THR A 280 6.29 -12.49 -7.44
C THR A 280 5.33 -13.67 -7.25
N LEU A 281 4.80 -13.88 -6.05
CA LEU A 281 3.96 -15.04 -5.73
C LEU A 281 2.71 -15.11 -6.60
N THR A 282 2.03 -13.99 -6.83
CA THR A 282 0.83 -13.93 -7.68
C THR A 282 1.15 -14.30 -9.11
N PHE A 283 2.22 -13.75 -9.66
CA PHE A 283 2.64 -14.05 -11.04
C PHE A 283 3.07 -15.50 -11.20
N LEU A 284 3.81 -16.04 -10.21
CA LEU A 284 4.19 -17.44 -10.18
C LEU A 284 2.96 -18.36 -10.17
N ALA A 285 1.94 -18.00 -9.37
CA ALA A 285 0.70 -18.77 -9.28
C ALA A 285 -0.05 -18.79 -10.61
N VAL A 286 -0.16 -17.65 -11.29
CA VAL A 286 -0.80 -17.56 -12.60
C VAL A 286 0.00 -18.29 -13.68
N GLU A 287 1.28 -17.95 -13.81
CA GLU A 287 2.10 -18.41 -14.95
C GLU A 287 2.55 -19.87 -14.83
N ARG A 288 2.87 -20.34 -13.61
CA ARG A 288 3.40 -21.70 -13.41
C ARG A 288 2.31 -22.72 -13.11
N PHE A 289 1.26 -22.30 -12.41
CA PHE A 289 0.20 -23.18 -11.93
C PHE A 289 -1.15 -22.90 -12.60
N SER A 290 -1.24 -21.89 -13.48
CA SER A 290 -2.47 -21.48 -14.17
C SER A 290 -3.62 -21.19 -13.22
N TYR A 291 -3.30 -20.58 -12.07
CA TYR A 291 -4.30 -20.24 -11.07
C TYR A 291 -5.28 -19.20 -11.61
N SER A 292 -6.55 -19.52 -11.48
CA SER A 292 -7.65 -18.59 -11.70
C SER A 292 -7.68 -17.52 -10.57
N PRO A 293 -8.34 -16.37 -10.77
CA PRO A 293 -8.52 -15.36 -9.72
C PRO A 293 -9.08 -15.94 -8.41
N ARG A 294 -9.95 -16.94 -8.49
CA ARG A 294 -10.52 -17.62 -7.33
C ARG A 294 -9.49 -18.42 -6.54
N GLU A 295 -8.58 -19.08 -7.23
CA GLU A 295 -7.52 -19.87 -6.60
C GLU A 295 -6.47 -18.97 -5.97
N ILE A 296 -6.20 -17.81 -6.57
CA ILE A 296 -5.35 -16.77 -5.98
C ILE A 296 -5.95 -16.26 -4.66
N VAL A 297 -7.25 -16.00 -4.61
CA VAL A 297 -7.95 -15.63 -3.36
C VAL A 297 -7.76 -16.71 -2.29
N ASN A 298 -7.98 -17.98 -2.63
CA ASN A 298 -7.81 -19.09 -1.70
C ASN A 298 -6.37 -19.20 -1.20
N MET A 299 -5.39 -19.00 -2.07
CA MET A 299 -3.96 -18.99 -1.72
C MET A 299 -3.66 -17.88 -0.68
N PHE A 300 -4.10 -16.65 -0.92
CA PHE A 300 -3.90 -15.55 0.01
C PHE A 300 -4.64 -15.75 1.34
N LEU A 301 -5.85 -16.31 1.32
CA LEU A 301 -6.58 -16.67 2.54
C LEU A 301 -5.82 -17.73 3.35
N LEU A 302 -5.26 -18.74 2.70
CA LEU A 302 -4.45 -19.77 3.37
C LEU A 302 -3.18 -19.18 4.00
N ILE A 303 -2.45 -18.37 3.24
CA ILE A 303 -1.25 -17.66 3.72
C ILE A 303 -1.61 -16.83 4.95
N GLY A 304 -2.71 -16.11 4.85
CA GLY A 304 -3.17 -15.25 5.90
C GLY A 304 -3.57 -15.96 7.17
N LEU A 305 -4.34 -17.00 7.06
CA LEU A 305 -4.68 -17.86 8.21
C LEU A 305 -3.41 -18.42 8.86
N THR A 306 -2.45 -18.86 8.06
CA THR A 306 -1.18 -19.38 8.57
C THR A 306 -0.39 -18.31 9.32
N LEU A 307 -0.33 -17.07 8.80
CA LEU A 307 0.33 -15.96 9.47
C LEU A 307 -0.35 -15.56 10.78
N ILE A 308 -1.69 -15.51 10.81
CA ILE A 308 -2.45 -15.23 12.04
C ILE A 308 -2.14 -16.30 13.09
N PHE A 309 -2.14 -17.57 12.69
CA PHE A 309 -1.84 -18.68 13.59
C PHE A 309 -0.40 -18.59 14.11
N ALA A 310 0.56 -18.38 13.21
CA ALA A 310 1.97 -18.25 13.57
C ALA A 310 2.22 -17.07 14.51
N GLN A 311 1.66 -15.89 14.22
CA GLN A 311 1.83 -14.71 15.07
C GLN A 311 1.11 -14.88 16.41
N GLY A 312 -0.08 -15.47 16.45
CA GLY A 312 -0.82 -15.69 17.69
C GLY A 312 -0.17 -16.73 18.60
N PHE A 313 0.52 -17.72 18.04
CA PHE A 313 1.09 -18.84 18.79
C PHE A 313 2.57 -18.62 19.18
N PHE A 314 3.36 -18.06 18.26
CA PHE A 314 4.83 -17.93 18.46
C PHE A 314 5.25 -16.55 18.97
N VAL A 315 4.47 -15.49 18.71
CA VAL A 315 4.80 -14.14 19.18
C VAL A 315 4.03 -13.86 20.48
N ARG A 316 4.61 -14.24 21.60
CA ARG A 316 4.15 -13.91 22.96
C ARG A 316 4.98 -12.80 23.59
#